data_1e213b1da1190393f211351027510500
#
_entry.id   1e213b1da1190393f211351027510500
#
_cell.length_a   1.000
_cell.length_b   1.000
_cell.length_c   1.000
_cell.angle_alpha   90.00
_cell.angle_beta   90.00
_cell.angle_gamma   90.00
#
_symmetry.space_group_name_H-M   'P 1'
#
loop_
_entity.id
_entity.type
_entity.pdbx_description
1 polymer ?
#
loop_
_entity_poly.entity_id
_entity_poly.type
_entity_poly.pdbx_seq_one_letter_code
_entity_poly.pdbx_strand_id
1 'polypeptide(L)'
;MKMSKLFVQTLREFPSDAEVISHKMLARAGYIRKLTSGVYNYLPLMWRVLKKVENIVREEMDAAGAQELLMPFVQPKELWEESGRWEAYGRELMRLKDRHDRVMCLGPTHEEIITAIARDGLKSYKQMPVNLYQIQSKFRDEVRPRYGLLRGREFIMKDAYSFDTSEEGLDKEYQNMAGAYKRIFERCGLDTKMVQSDSGAIGGSVSHEFMVITDTDAGENDVFYCDCGYAANSNHAVSSLPKAIVDGKDYFTETKIIDTPETHSIEELSKFLNIPSTLILKSLVYIVDKKPVIALIRADKAVEETKLMNAVGGLDIRIASSAEIAELMADHGFDAVPGFIGPKGMTDIQIIADETVKDMQNFVVGINVTDKHLVGANLCDLGISEIKYADIRLVEAGEFCPECGKPLSVTKGIEVGNIFKLGTKYSKPMNAVYLDKNGKSHPYIMGCYGIGISRTAAAAVEAHYDEHGIKWPISIAPYHVVIVPVNIQDKLQMEVAEKMYADLKNAGVEVVLDDRDERAGVKFKDADLIGFPYRVTVGKTITEGLVEYKTRETGEIEKVTPETATEHLIEIVQNIK
;
A
#
# COMPACT_ATOMS: atom_id res chain seq x y z
N MET A 1 -20.88 28.80 -0.96
CA MET A 1 -20.54 28.91 0.49
C MET A 1 -19.82 30.25 0.71
N LYS A 2 -20.07 30.96 1.80
CA LYS A 2 -19.25 32.16 2.19
C LYS A 2 -18.12 31.72 3.11
N MET A 3 -16.90 32.25 2.89
CA MET A 3 -15.70 31.84 3.65
C MET A 3 -15.84 32.17 5.15
N SER A 4 -16.49 33.27 5.51
CA SER A 4 -16.77 33.65 6.89
C SER A 4 -17.67 32.66 7.65
N LYS A 5 -18.38 31.78 6.95
CA LYS A 5 -19.26 30.74 7.50
C LYS A 5 -18.69 29.32 7.37
N LEU A 6 -17.61 29.16 6.64
CA LEU A 6 -16.95 27.88 6.46
C LEU A 6 -16.11 27.56 7.71
N PHE A 7 -16.33 26.40 8.31
CA PHE A 7 -15.50 25.94 9.42
C PHE A 7 -14.15 25.46 8.88
N VAL A 8 -13.24 26.39 8.69
CA VAL A 8 -11.86 26.14 8.27
C VAL A 8 -10.91 26.98 9.12
N GLN A 9 -9.83 26.35 9.58
CA GLN A 9 -8.77 26.99 10.36
C GLN A 9 -7.43 26.57 9.78
N THR A 10 -6.83 27.47 9.01
CA THR A 10 -5.47 27.29 8.50
C THR A 10 -4.45 27.56 9.62
N LEU A 11 -3.34 26.82 9.60
CA LEU A 11 -2.23 27.01 10.53
C LEU A 11 -1.10 27.77 9.83
N ARG A 12 -0.34 28.56 10.60
CA ARG A 12 0.85 29.25 10.09
C ARG A 12 1.98 28.27 9.81
N GLU A 13 2.22 27.36 10.76
CA GLU A 13 3.30 26.37 10.72
C GLU A 13 2.72 24.97 10.52
N PHE A 14 3.55 24.07 10.02
CA PHE A 14 3.24 22.64 9.97
C PHE A 14 3.23 22.05 11.39
N PRO A 15 2.34 21.09 11.69
CA PRO A 15 2.43 20.33 12.93
C PRO A 15 3.79 19.64 13.04
N SER A 16 4.39 19.66 14.23
CA SER A 16 5.73 19.11 14.48
C SER A 16 5.82 17.59 14.33
N ASP A 17 4.68 16.90 14.42
CA ASP A 17 4.55 15.46 14.27
C ASP A 17 4.16 15.02 12.85
N ALA A 18 4.05 15.96 11.91
CA ALA A 18 3.76 15.67 10.51
C ALA A 18 5.06 15.42 9.74
N GLU A 19 5.20 14.23 9.18
CA GLU A 19 6.42 13.79 8.47
C GLU A 19 6.32 14.03 6.96
N VAL A 20 5.28 13.51 6.32
CA VAL A 20 5.10 13.57 4.86
C VAL A 20 4.27 14.77 4.43
N ILE A 21 4.33 15.11 3.14
CA ILE A 21 3.69 16.29 2.57
C ILE A 21 2.18 16.30 2.75
N SER A 22 1.52 15.18 2.46
CA SER A 22 0.05 15.08 2.62
C SER A 22 -0.39 15.35 4.05
N HIS A 23 0.31 14.80 5.03
CA HIS A 23 0.01 15.06 6.45
C HIS A 23 0.22 16.52 6.80
N LYS A 24 1.36 17.12 6.39
CA LYS A 24 1.68 18.53 6.61
C LYS A 24 0.63 19.46 6.01
N MET A 25 0.31 19.27 4.73
CA MET A 25 -0.61 20.13 4.00
C MET A 25 -2.05 19.99 4.49
N LEU A 26 -2.56 18.76 4.63
CA LEU A 26 -3.93 18.52 5.09
C LEU A 26 -4.18 19.07 6.50
N ALA A 27 -3.23 18.92 7.41
CA ALA A 27 -3.35 19.47 8.76
C ALA A 27 -3.26 21.00 8.76
N ARG A 28 -2.30 21.57 8.01
CA ARG A 28 -2.11 23.02 7.93
C ARG A 28 -3.27 23.74 7.24
N ALA A 29 -3.81 23.16 6.17
CA ALA A 29 -4.93 23.73 5.43
C ALA A 29 -6.31 23.52 6.09
N GLY A 30 -6.38 22.86 7.24
CA GLY A 30 -7.63 22.67 7.98
C GLY A 30 -8.53 21.59 7.41
N TYR A 31 -7.96 20.54 6.80
CA TYR A 31 -8.68 19.37 6.33
C TYR A 31 -8.85 18.31 7.40
N ILE A 32 -7.82 18.10 8.21
CA ILE A 32 -7.81 17.07 9.26
C ILE A 32 -7.33 17.65 10.60
N ARG A 33 -7.72 16.97 11.68
CA ARG A 33 -7.17 17.19 13.03
C ARG A 33 -6.93 15.84 13.68
N LYS A 34 -5.71 15.64 14.16
CA LYS A 34 -5.35 14.45 14.91
C LYS A 34 -6.14 14.39 16.22
N LEU A 35 -6.77 13.26 16.49
CA LEU A 35 -7.42 12.98 17.76
C LEU A 35 -6.46 12.21 18.66
N THR A 36 -5.91 11.12 18.14
CA THR A 36 -4.84 10.33 18.75
C THR A 36 -3.96 9.73 17.66
N SER A 37 -2.94 8.95 18.01
CA SER A 37 -2.04 8.34 17.06
C SER A 37 -2.78 7.43 16.08
N GLY A 38 -2.74 7.76 14.79
CA GLY A 38 -3.41 7.02 13.72
C GLY A 38 -4.93 7.22 13.63
N VAL A 39 -5.52 8.17 14.39
CA VAL A 39 -6.95 8.49 14.34
C VAL A 39 -7.14 9.99 14.13
N TYR A 40 -7.91 10.35 13.11
CA TYR A 40 -8.07 11.72 12.65
C TYR A 40 -9.55 12.12 12.53
N ASN A 41 -9.85 13.38 12.86
CA ASN A 41 -11.11 14.01 12.50
C ASN A 41 -11.01 14.51 11.06
N TYR A 42 -11.97 14.14 10.23
CA TYR A 42 -12.15 14.70 8.89
C TYR A 42 -13.01 15.96 9.00
N LEU A 43 -12.40 17.14 8.77
CA LEU A 43 -13.08 18.43 8.84
C LEU A 43 -13.89 18.70 7.55
N PRO A 44 -14.76 19.72 7.51
CA PRO A 44 -15.70 19.92 6.40
C PRO A 44 -15.08 19.90 5.01
N LEU A 45 -13.88 20.46 4.82
CA LEU A 45 -13.17 20.42 3.54
C LEU A 45 -12.79 18.99 3.17
N MET A 46 -12.19 18.24 4.12
CA MET A 46 -11.79 16.85 3.87
C MET A 46 -13.00 15.96 3.60
N TRP A 47 -14.07 16.16 4.36
CA TRP A 47 -15.28 15.36 4.17
C TRP A 47 -15.88 15.55 2.78
N ARG A 48 -15.79 16.75 2.20
CA ARG A 48 -16.21 16.99 0.80
C ARG A 48 -15.34 16.22 -0.19
N VAL A 49 -14.00 16.25 -0.01
CA VAL A 49 -13.05 15.49 -0.84
C VAL A 49 -13.39 13.99 -0.79
N LEU A 50 -13.52 13.43 0.43
CA LEU A 50 -13.82 12.00 0.62
C LEU A 50 -15.14 11.62 -0.06
N LYS A 51 -16.19 12.44 0.07
CA LYS A 51 -17.48 12.19 -0.61
C LYS A 51 -17.37 12.18 -2.14
N LYS A 52 -16.51 13.02 -2.71
CA LYS A 52 -16.26 13.00 -4.16
C LYS A 52 -15.50 11.74 -4.59
N VAL A 53 -14.46 11.36 -3.84
CA VAL A 53 -13.75 10.08 -4.08
C VAL A 53 -14.72 8.90 -3.95
N GLU A 54 -15.55 8.84 -2.90
CA GLU A 54 -16.57 7.82 -2.73
C GLU A 54 -17.55 7.76 -3.91
N ASN A 55 -17.99 8.92 -4.44
CA ASN A 55 -18.91 8.96 -5.57
C ASN A 55 -18.28 8.45 -6.86
N ILE A 56 -17.03 8.83 -7.15
CA ILE A 56 -16.28 8.29 -8.29
C ILE A 56 -16.18 6.75 -8.16
N VAL A 57 -15.87 6.26 -6.97
CA VAL A 57 -15.80 4.82 -6.70
C VAL A 57 -17.16 4.15 -6.94
N ARG A 58 -18.28 4.70 -6.45
CA ARG A 58 -19.62 4.15 -6.68
C ARG A 58 -19.96 4.06 -8.16
N GLU A 59 -19.76 5.15 -8.90
CA GLU A 59 -20.05 5.22 -10.33
C GLU A 59 -19.29 4.14 -11.11
N GLU A 60 -18.01 3.94 -10.84
CA GLU A 60 -17.21 2.93 -11.54
C GLU A 60 -17.51 1.50 -11.07
N MET A 61 -17.83 1.30 -9.80
CA MET A 61 -18.24 -0.01 -9.28
C MET A 61 -19.59 -0.42 -9.83
N ASP A 62 -20.58 0.48 -9.86
CA ASP A 62 -21.89 0.24 -10.42
C ASP A 62 -21.81 -0.02 -11.93
N ALA A 63 -21.01 0.77 -12.66
CA ALA A 63 -20.73 0.55 -14.08
C ALA A 63 -20.05 -0.80 -14.37
N ALA A 64 -19.26 -1.32 -13.42
CA ALA A 64 -18.66 -2.64 -13.50
C ALA A 64 -19.63 -3.78 -13.10
N GLY A 65 -20.87 -3.46 -12.70
CA GLY A 65 -21.92 -4.43 -12.35
C GLY A 65 -21.89 -4.89 -10.89
N ALA A 66 -21.12 -4.24 -10.02
CA ALA A 66 -21.14 -4.51 -8.59
C ALA A 66 -22.32 -3.83 -7.90
N GLN A 67 -22.73 -4.31 -6.73
CA GLN A 67 -23.90 -3.83 -6.00
C GLN A 67 -23.49 -3.36 -4.59
N GLU A 68 -23.89 -2.14 -4.22
CA GLU A 68 -23.56 -1.57 -2.90
C GLU A 68 -24.44 -2.16 -1.80
N LEU A 69 -23.83 -2.50 -0.67
CA LEU A 69 -24.49 -2.86 0.58
C LEU A 69 -23.74 -2.21 1.75
N LEU A 70 -24.25 -2.34 2.96
CA LEU A 70 -23.54 -1.88 4.16
C LEU A 70 -23.56 -2.98 5.21
N MET A 71 -22.36 -3.40 5.64
CA MET A 71 -22.14 -4.41 6.66
C MET A 71 -21.72 -3.77 7.97
N PRO A 72 -22.00 -4.40 9.13
CA PRO A 72 -21.57 -3.88 10.42
C PRO A 72 -20.04 -3.96 10.57
N PHE A 73 -19.44 -2.97 11.23
CA PHE A 73 -18.02 -3.03 11.58
C PHE A 73 -17.73 -3.79 12.89
N VAL A 74 -18.75 -4.02 13.74
CA VAL A 74 -18.63 -4.91 14.91
C VAL A 74 -18.92 -6.34 14.45
N GLN A 75 -17.95 -7.22 14.57
CA GLN A 75 -18.00 -8.58 14.01
C GLN A 75 -17.87 -9.63 15.12
N PRO A 76 -18.65 -10.72 15.08
CA PRO A 76 -18.59 -11.78 16.08
C PRO A 76 -17.33 -12.65 15.87
N LYS A 77 -16.73 -13.09 16.97
CA LYS A 77 -15.54 -13.95 16.99
C LYS A 77 -15.75 -15.25 16.20
N GLU A 78 -16.94 -15.81 16.29
CA GLU A 78 -17.30 -17.11 15.72
C GLU A 78 -17.04 -17.18 14.20
N LEU A 79 -17.37 -16.13 13.46
CA LEU A 79 -17.12 -16.09 12.01
C LEU A 79 -15.62 -16.07 11.68
N TRP A 80 -14.83 -15.41 12.51
CA TRP A 80 -13.38 -15.38 12.37
C TRP A 80 -12.72 -16.72 12.75
N GLU A 81 -13.32 -17.45 13.71
CA GLU A 81 -12.92 -18.82 14.02
C GLU A 81 -13.27 -19.79 12.91
N GLU A 82 -14.45 -19.66 12.28
CA GLU A 82 -14.84 -20.45 11.12
C GLU A 82 -13.83 -20.32 9.96
N SER A 83 -13.35 -19.10 9.68
CA SER A 83 -12.35 -18.84 8.63
C SER A 83 -10.92 -19.25 9.03
N GLY A 84 -10.68 -19.52 10.33
CA GLY A 84 -9.37 -19.79 10.90
C GLY A 84 -8.50 -18.54 11.11
N ARG A 85 -9.06 -17.32 10.92
CA ARG A 85 -8.28 -16.06 10.98
C ARG A 85 -8.28 -15.39 12.36
N TRP A 86 -9.04 -15.87 13.34
CA TRP A 86 -9.09 -15.22 14.64
C TRP A 86 -7.72 -15.06 15.31
N GLU A 87 -6.88 -16.10 15.27
CA GLU A 87 -5.51 -16.03 15.77
C GLU A 87 -4.52 -15.60 14.70
N ALA A 88 -4.71 -16.06 13.46
CA ALA A 88 -3.80 -15.81 12.35
C ALA A 88 -3.69 -14.32 11.95
N TYR A 89 -4.73 -13.52 12.17
CA TYR A 89 -4.69 -12.07 11.91
C TYR A 89 -3.78 -11.31 12.90
N GLY A 90 -3.46 -11.92 14.02
CA GLY A 90 -2.50 -11.40 14.97
C GLY A 90 -3.03 -10.22 15.82
N ARG A 91 -2.10 -9.36 16.21
CA ARG A 91 -2.35 -8.25 17.16
C ARG A 91 -3.04 -7.04 16.55
N GLU A 92 -3.04 -6.93 15.23
CA GLU A 92 -3.71 -5.83 14.52
C GLU A 92 -5.24 -5.93 14.57
N LEU A 93 -5.80 -7.09 14.94
CA LEU A 93 -7.22 -7.27 15.14
C LEU A 93 -7.65 -6.64 16.47
N MET A 94 -8.42 -5.54 16.42
CA MET A 94 -8.96 -4.87 17.59
C MET A 94 -10.08 -5.69 18.22
N ARG A 95 -9.77 -6.43 19.28
CA ARG A 95 -10.72 -7.30 20.00
C ARG A 95 -11.39 -6.57 21.13
N LEU A 96 -12.69 -6.83 21.35
CA LEU A 96 -13.49 -6.24 22.42
C LEU A 96 -14.46 -7.27 23.01
N LYS A 97 -15.04 -6.93 24.16
CA LYS A 97 -16.13 -7.68 24.78
C LYS A 97 -17.34 -6.78 24.99
N ASP A 98 -18.52 -7.32 24.77
CA ASP A 98 -19.74 -6.63 25.17
C ASP A 98 -20.02 -6.80 26.68
N ARG A 99 -21.12 -6.18 27.16
CA ARG A 99 -21.53 -6.28 28.57
C ARG A 99 -21.91 -7.68 29.06
N HIS A 100 -22.04 -8.64 28.14
CA HIS A 100 -22.33 -10.04 28.41
C HIS A 100 -21.11 -10.95 28.19
N ASP A 101 -19.90 -10.35 28.14
CA ASP A 101 -18.63 -11.03 27.89
C ASP A 101 -18.53 -11.75 26.53
N ARG A 102 -19.41 -11.45 25.56
CA ARG A 102 -19.30 -11.96 24.22
C ARG A 102 -18.13 -11.29 23.53
N VAL A 103 -17.23 -12.10 22.97
CA VAL A 103 -16.01 -11.63 22.31
C VAL A 103 -16.34 -11.25 20.87
N MET A 104 -15.89 -10.08 20.46
CA MET A 104 -16.08 -9.50 19.15
C MET A 104 -14.80 -8.80 18.68
N CYS A 105 -14.78 -8.33 17.46
CA CYS A 105 -13.73 -7.43 16.95
C CYS A 105 -14.33 -6.27 16.17
N LEU A 106 -13.54 -5.22 15.99
CA LEU A 106 -13.80 -4.19 14.99
C LEU A 106 -13.20 -4.65 13.65
N GLY A 107 -14.00 -4.64 12.60
CA GLY A 107 -13.63 -5.18 11.29
C GLY A 107 -12.45 -4.46 10.63
N PRO A 108 -11.30 -5.12 10.47
CA PRO A 108 -10.21 -4.61 9.62
C PRO A 108 -10.50 -4.86 8.14
N THR A 109 -11.39 -5.80 7.85
CA THR A 109 -11.88 -6.26 6.54
C THR A 109 -13.16 -7.09 6.75
N HIS A 110 -13.85 -7.54 5.71
CA HIS A 110 -15.19 -8.16 5.84
C HIS A 110 -15.36 -9.47 5.06
N GLU A 111 -14.30 -10.22 4.77
CA GLU A 111 -14.39 -11.51 4.07
C GLU A 111 -15.32 -12.48 4.79
N GLU A 112 -15.24 -12.55 6.12
CA GLU A 112 -16.07 -13.44 6.94
C GLU A 112 -17.55 -13.06 6.87
N ILE A 113 -17.84 -11.77 7.01
CA ILE A 113 -19.23 -11.27 7.05
C ILE A 113 -19.90 -11.45 5.69
N ILE A 114 -19.21 -11.08 4.60
CA ILE A 114 -19.78 -11.20 3.25
C ILE A 114 -19.94 -12.67 2.84
N THR A 115 -19.02 -13.54 3.27
CA THR A 115 -19.13 -14.99 3.03
C THR A 115 -20.35 -15.57 3.76
N ALA A 116 -20.63 -15.11 5.00
CA ALA A 116 -21.84 -15.51 5.71
C ALA A 116 -23.12 -15.04 5.00
N ILE A 117 -23.14 -13.79 4.51
CA ILE A 117 -24.27 -13.27 3.71
C ILE A 117 -24.46 -14.10 2.43
N ALA A 118 -23.38 -14.36 1.70
CA ALA A 118 -23.43 -15.18 0.48
C ALA A 118 -23.90 -16.61 0.78
N ARG A 119 -23.38 -17.23 1.86
CA ARG A 119 -23.79 -18.56 2.33
C ARG A 119 -25.30 -18.66 2.54
N ASP A 120 -25.92 -17.60 3.06
CA ASP A 120 -27.36 -17.57 3.30
C ASP A 120 -28.17 -17.23 2.05
N GLY A 121 -27.66 -16.42 1.14
CA GLY A 121 -28.36 -15.88 -0.02
C GLY A 121 -28.14 -16.60 -1.34
N LEU A 122 -26.92 -17.12 -1.60
CA LEU A 122 -26.54 -17.71 -2.87
C LEU A 122 -26.58 -19.25 -2.79
N LYS A 123 -27.67 -19.86 -3.20
CA LYS A 123 -27.86 -21.32 -3.09
C LYS A 123 -27.69 -22.06 -4.41
N SER A 124 -27.71 -21.37 -5.55
CA SER A 124 -27.69 -21.98 -6.87
C SER A 124 -26.69 -21.29 -7.80
N TYR A 125 -26.04 -22.06 -8.66
CA TYR A 125 -25.18 -21.55 -9.73
C TYR A 125 -25.83 -20.48 -10.61
N LYS A 126 -27.17 -20.45 -10.71
CA LYS A 126 -27.92 -19.46 -11.50
C LYS A 126 -27.88 -18.05 -10.91
N GLN A 127 -27.49 -17.91 -9.65
CA GLN A 127 -27.39 -16.64 -8.94
C GLN A 127 -26.02 -15.99 -9.07
N MET A 128 -25.07 -16.67 -9.71
CA MET A 128 -23.70 -16.21 -9.91
C MET A 128 -23.39 -15.97 -11.39
N PRO A 129 -22.43 -15.10 -11.76
CA PRO A 129 -21.55 -14.37 -10.82
C PRO A 129 -22.28 -13.22 -10.12
N VAL A 130 -21.75 -12.82 -8.95
CA VAL A 130 -22.20 -11.64 -8.21
C VAL A 130 -21.00 -10.93 -7.58
N ASN A 131 -21.03 -9.60 -7.59
CA ASN A 131 -20.05 -8.76 -6.89
C ASN A 131 -20.80 -7.80 -5.97
N LEU A 132 -20.43 -7.80 -4.69
CA LEU A 132 -21.03 -6.97 -3.65
C LEU A 132 -19.96 -6.09 -3.02
N TYR A 133 -20.22 -4.80 -2.81
CA TYR A 133 -19.27 -3.89 -2.23
C TYR A 133 -19.88 -2.98 -1.16
N GLN A 134 -19.02 -2.43 -0.32
CA GLN A 134 -19.38 -1.38 0.63
C GLN A 134 -18.31 -0.30 0.68
N ILE A 135 -18.68 0.87 1.20
CA ILE A 135 -17.74 1.91 1.64
C ILE A 135 -17.97 2.10 3.14
N GLN A 136 -16.97 1.72 3.96
CA GLN A 136 -17.13 1.62 5.40
C GLN A 136 -15.82 1.90 6.13
N SER A 137 -15.90 2.39 7.38
CA SER A 137 -14.76 2.48 8.29
C SER A 137 -14.16 1.10 8.57
N LYS A 138 -12.83 1.06 8.63
CA LYS A 138 -12.04 -0.11 9.00
C LYS A 138 -11.13 0.23 10.17
N PHE A 139 -10.78 -0.79 10.95
CA PHE A 139 -10.02 -0.65 12.19
C PHE A 139 -8.87 -1.64 12.19
N ARG A 140 -7.62 -1.13 12.27
CA ARG A 140 -6.42 -1.93 12.40
C ARG A 140 -5.56 -1.37 13.53
N ASP A 141 -5.20 -2.18 14.50
CA ASP A 141 -4.32 -1.75 15.61
C ASP A 141 -2.87 -1.70 15.17
N GLU A 142 -2.62 -0.80 14.24
CA GLU A 142 -1.27 -0.55 13.71
C GLU A 142 -0.28 -0.27 14.83
N VAL A 143 0.82 -1.02 14.86
CA VAL A 143 1.87 -0.86 15.88
C VAL A 143 2.50 0.52 15.77
N ARG A 144 2.77 1.00 14.56
CA ARG A 144 3.40 2.28 14.27
C ARG A 144 2.61 3.04 13.21
N PRO A 145 1.45 3.63 13.57
CA PRO A 145 0.73 4.50 12.64
C PRO A 145 1.58 5.72 12.31
N ARG A 146 1.71 6.03 11.03
CA ARG A 146 2.57 7.10 10.52
C ARG A 146 2.01 7.69 9.23
N TYR A 147 2.57 8.81 8.79
CA TYR A 147 2.24 9.45 7.52
C TYR A 147 0.77 9.90 7.40
N GLY A 148 0.16 10.33 8.52
CA GLY A 148 -1.19 10.89 8.52
C GLY A 148 -2.26 9.88 8.07
N LEU A 149 -2.94 10.18 6.95
CA LEU A 149 -4.01 9.32 6.41
C LEU A 149 -3.50 8.15 5.56
N LEU A 150 -2.20 8.07 5.29
CA LEU A 150 -1.63 6.96 4.51
C LEU A 150 -1.61 5.67 5.34
N ARG A 151 -1.31 5.75 6.65
CA ARG A 151 -1.27 4.58 7.54
C ARG A 151 -1.84 4.90 8.93
N GLY A 152 -3.14 4.77 9.06
CA GLY A 152 -3.90 5.03 10.29
C GLY A 152 -4.50 3.78 10.91
N ARG A 153 -5.05 3.93 12.14
CA ARG A 153 -5.77 2.89 12.87
C ARG A 153 -7.26 2.83 12.54
N GLU A 154 -7.83 3.96 12.15
CA GLU A 154 -9.19 4.08 11.64
C GLU A 154 -9.15 4.82 10.29
N PHE A 155 -9.77 4.25 9.26
CA PHE A 155 -9.77 4.78 7.91
C PHE A 155 -11.00 4.31 7.14
N ILE A 156 -11.31 4.99 6.03
CA ILE A 156 -12.42 4.63 5.15
C ILE A 156 -11.89 3.82 3.98
N MET A 157 -12.53 2.66 3.75
CA MET A 157 -12.18 1.75 2.66
C MET A 157 -13.44 1.38 1.86
N LYS A 158 -13.31 1.29 0.53
CA LYS A 158 -14.21 0.50 -0.29
C LYS A 158 -13.67 -0.91 -0.35
N ASP A 159 -14.45 -1.86 0.03
CA ASP A 159 -14.15 -3.28 -0.09
C ASP A 159 -15.26 -3.99 -0.86
N ALA A 160 -14.86 -4.73 -1.90
CA ALA A 160 -15.75 -5.50 -2.77
C ALA A 160 -15.36 -6.98 -2.74
N TYR A 161 -16.33 -7.84 -3.00
CA TYR A 161 -16.21 -9.28 -2.93
C TYR A 161 -17.00 -9.93 -4.07
N SER A 162 -16.33 -10.73 -4.88
CA SER A 162 -16.96 -11.48 -5.95
C SER A 162 -17.13 -12.95 -5.59
N PHE A 163 -18.22 -13.53 -6.12
CA PHE A 163 -18.57 -14.93 -5.96
C PHE A 163 -18.85 -15.51 -7.33
N ASP A 164 -18.14 -16.57 -7.69
CA ASP A 164 -18.28 -17.27 -8.97
C ASP A 164 -18.29 -18.79 -8.78
N THR A 165 -18.58 -19.50 -9.87
CA THR A 165 -18.62 -20.97 -9.93
C THR A 165 -17.33 -21.57 -10.46
N SER A 166 -16.41 -20.77 -11.02
CA SER A 166 -15.18 -21.23 -11.65
C SER A 166 -14.02 -20.23 -11.51
N GLU A 167 -12.79 -20.72 -11.67
CA GLU A 167 -11.58 -19.89 -11.70
C GLU A 167 -11.60 -18.94 -12.93
N GLU A 168 -12.12 -19.40 -14.09
CA GLU A 168 -12.23 -18.56 -15.29
C GLU A 168 -13.22 -17.40 -15.08
N GLY A 169 -14.29 -17.62 -14.29
CA GLY A 169 -15.20 -16.56 -13.89
C GLY A 169 -14.54 -15.56 -12.96
N LEU A 170 -13.80 -16.04 -11.97
CA LEU A 170 -12.97 -15.19 -11.11
C LEU A 170 -11.96 -14.38 -11.92
N ASP A 171 -11.29 -14.98 -12.92
CA ASP A 171 -10.31 -14.28 -13.76
C ASP A 171 -10.95 -13.12 -14.55
N LYS A 172 -12.14 -13.34 -15.09
CA LYS A 172 -12.89 -12.27 -15.80
C LYS A 172 -13.25 -11.14 -14.85
N GLU A 173 -13.76 -11.45 -13.68
CA GLU A 173 -14.13 -10.44 -12.69
C GLU A 173 -12.90 -9.71 -12.15
N TYR A 174 -11.79 -10.40 -11.97
CA TYR A 174 -10.52 -9.80 -11.58
C TYR A 174 -10.04 -8.74 -12.58
N GLN A 175 -10.12 -9.03 -13.89
CA GLN A 175 -9.78 -8.07 -14.94
C GLN A 175 -10.79 -6.92 -15.03
N ASN A 176 -12.08 -7.20 -14.83
CA ASN A 176 -13.13 -6.19 -14.75
C ASN A 176 -12.83 -5.18 -13.62
N MET A 177 -12.52 -5.68 -12.44
CA MET A 177 -12.16 -4.84 -11.29
C MET A 177 -10.84 -4.09 -11.50
N ALA A 178 -9.84 -4.71 -12.11
CA ALA A 178 -8.59 -4.03 -12.46
C ALA A 178 -8.84 -2.83 -13.39
N GLY A 179 -9.71 -3.01 -14.39
CA GLY A 179 -10.12 -1.93 -15.29
C GLY A 179 -10.90 -0.80 -14.58
N ALA A 180 -11.83 -1.15 -13.69
CA ALA A 180 -12.57 -0.17 -12.89
C ALA A 180 -11.63 0.63 -11.97
N TYR A 181 -10.67 -0.02 -11.31
CA TYR A 181 -9.69 0.65 -10.44
C TYR A 181 -8.84 1.65 -11.21
N LYS A 182 -8.36 1.27 -12.38
CA LYS A 182 -7.60 2.19 -13.24
C LYS A 182 -8.39 3.47 -13.51
N ARG A 183 -9.67 3.36 -13.92
CA ARG A 183 -10.54 4.52 -14.17
C ARG A 183 -10.82 5.33 -12.91
N ILE A 184 -11.03 4.67 -11.75
CA ILE A 184 -11.23 5.35 -10.45
C ILE A 184 -10.04 6.24 -10.14
N PHE A 185 -8.82 5.71 -10.22
CA PHE A 185 -7.62 6.46 -9.87
C PHE A 185 -7.33 7.57 -10.90
N GLU A 186 -7.48 7.31 -12.19
CA GLU A 186 -7.37 8.32 -13.24
C GLU A 186 -8.35 9.49 -13.00
N ARG A 187 -9.61 9.19 -12.67
CA ARG A 187 -10.62 10.21 -12.32
C ARG A 187 -10.29 10.96 -11.03
N CYS A 188 -9.59 10.35 -10.10
CA CYS A 188 -9.06 11.02 -8.90
C CYS A 188 -7.77 11.81 -9.18
N GLY A 189 -7.30 11.85 -10.44
CA GLY A 189 -6.06 12.54 -10.84
C GLY A 189 -4.79 11.78 -10.50
N LEU A 190 -4.86 10.46 -10.31
CA LEU A 190 -3.73 9.62 -9.94
C LEU A 190 -3.33 8.70 -11.10
N ASP A 191 -2.06 8.75 -11.47
CA ASP A 191 -1.45 7.74 -12.34
C ASP A 191 -0.96 6.57 -11.47
N THR A 192 -1.49 5.37 -11.72
CA THR A 192 -1.18 4.19 -10.93
C THR A 192 -0.57 3.09 -11.78
N LYS A 193 0.40 2.38 -11.18
CA LYS A 193 0.91 1.12 -11.73
C LYS A 193 0.31 -0.05 -10.94
N MET A 194 -0.20 -1.05 -11.67
CA MET A 194 -0.59 -2.32 -11.08
C MET A 194 0.66 -3.19 -10.93
N VAL A 195 1.00 -3.56 -9.69
CA VAL A 195 2.21 -4.31 -9.35
C VAL A 195 1.87 -5.61 -8.65
N GLN A 196 2.62 -6.66 -8.93
CA GLN A 196 2.49 -7.94 -8.22
C GLN A 196 2.86 -7.76 -6.76
N SER A 197 2.08 -8.39 -5.88
CA SER A 197 2.25 -8.27 -4.43
C SER A 197 1.98 -9.60 -3.71
N ASP A 198 2.42 -9.67 -2.48
CA ASP A 198 2.08 -10.77 -1.58
C ASP A 198 0.62 -10.66 -1.11
N SER A 199 -0.04 -11.79 -0.92
CA SER A 199 -1.44 -11.81 -0.47
C SER A 199 -1.60 -11.67 1.06
N GLY A 200 -0.53 -11.77 1.83
CA GLY A 200 -0.48 -11.55 3.27
C GLY A 200 -1.55 -12.31 4.06
N ALA A 201 -2.02 -11.73 5.15
CA ALA A 201 -3.05 -12.30 6.02
C ALA A 201 -4.42 -12.47 5.35
N ILE A 202 -4.69 -11.77 4.24
CA ILE A 202 -5.90 -11.96 3.43
C ILE A 202 -5.82 -13.29 2.70
N GLY A 203 -4.65 -13.61 2.13
CA GLY A 203 -4.35 -14.85 1.42
C GLY A 203 -4.98 -14.92 0.04
N GLY A 204 -4.89 -16.08 -0.58
CA GLY A 204 -5.26 -16.29 -1.98
C GLY A 204 -4.03 -16.66 -2.81
N SER A 205 -4.24 -16.86 -4.10
CA SER A 205 -3.18 -17.32 -5.02
C SER A 205 -2.50 -16.17 -5.79
N VAL A 206 -3.17 -15.03 -5.95
CA VAL A 206 -2.70 -13.88 -6.73
C VAL A 206 -3.15 -12.59 -6.06
N SER A 207 -2.25 -11.64 -5.98
CA SER A 207 -2.51 -10.28 -5.49
C SER A 207 -1.82 -9.24 -6.36
N HIS A 208 -2.50 -8.12 -6.60
CA HIS A 208 -1.90 -6.93 -7.24
C HIS A 208 -2.31 -5.67 -6.50
N GLU A 209 -1.31 -4.82 -6.26
CA GLU A 209 -1.48 -3.49 -5.70
C GLU A 209 -1.52 -2.42 -6.79
N PHE A 210 -2.33 -1.39 -6.60
CA PHE A 210 -2.31 -0.17 -7.39
C PHE A 210 -1.47 0.87 -6.66
N MET A 211 -0.31 1.16 -7.24
CA MET A 211 0.71 2.03 -6.64
C MET A 211 0.75 3.37 -7.35
N VAL A 212 0.57 4.45 -6.60
CA VAL A 212 0.92 5.80 -7.05
C VAL A 212 2.42 5.96 -6.92
N ILE A 213 3.09 6.16 -8.04
CA ILE A 213 4.55 6.36 -8.04
C ILE A 213 4.86 7.75 -7.50
N THR A 214 5.83 7.82 -6.60
CA THR A 214 6.24 9.07 -5.95
C THR A 214 7.73 9.06 -5.63
N ASP A 215 8.35 10.24 -5.69
CA ASP A 215 9.74 10.44 -5.26
C ASP A 215 9.83 10.94 -3.81
N THR A 216 8.69 11.04 -3.12
CA THR A 216 8.63 11.50 -1.72
C THR A 216 8.85 10.35 -0.73
N ASP A 217 9.20 10.70 0.52
CA ASP A 217 9.34 9.75 1.63
C ASP A 217 7.99 9.09 2.04
N ALA A 218 6.88 9.51 1.42
CA ALA A 218 5.56 8.93 1.62
C ALA A 218 5.40 7.54 0.98
N GLY A 219 6.28 7.18 0.03
CA GLY A 219 6.31 5.85 -0.57
C GLY A 219 6.73 4.80 0.44
N GLU A 220 5.80 3.94 0.84
CA GLU A 220 6.05 2.90 1.85
C GLU A 220 6.82 1.70 1.28
N ASN A 221 6.65 1.41 -0.01
CA ASN A 221 7.19 0.23 -0.66
C ASN A 221 8.10 0.58 -1.84
N ASP A 222 9.19 -0.14 -1.96
CA ASP A 222 9.98 -0.14 -3.19
C ASP A 222 9.22 -0.92 -4.27
N VAL A 223 9.09 -0.28 -5.44
CA VAL A 223 8.48 -0.86 -6.63
C VAL A 223 9.58 -1.10 -7.65
N PHE A 224 9.82 -2.36 -7.97
CA PHE A 224 10.72 -2.78 -9.03
C PHE A 224 9.94 -2.92 -10.33
N TYR A 225 10.40 -2.28 -11.39
CA TYR A 225 9.69 -2.29 -12.67
C TYR A 225 10.62 -2.31 -13.87
N CYS A 226 10.07 -2.72 -15.02
CA CYS A 226 10.73 -2.77 -16.29
C CYS A 226 9.82 -2.25 -17.40
N ASP A 227 10.41 -1.68 -18.45
CA ASP A 227 9.66 -1.20 -19.64
C ASP A 227 8.91 -2.30 -20.40
N CYS A 228 9.22 -3.59 -20.15
CA CYS A 228 8.48 -4.70 -20.74
C CYS A 228 7.08 -4.92 -20.15
N GLY A 229 6.77 -4.25 -19.02
CA GLY A 229 5.51 -4.38 -18.28
C GLY A 229 5.63 -5.09 -16.94
N TYR A 230 6.78 -5.72 -16.64
CA TYR A 230 7.02 -6.30 -15.33
C TYR A 230 6.99 -5.22 -14.24
N ALA A 231 6.23 -5.45 -13.17
CA ALA A 231 6.24 -4.62 -11.97
C ALA A 231 5.86 -5.45 -10.74
N ALA A 232 6.61 -5.29 -9.65
CA ALA A 232 6.37 -5.96 -8.38
C ALA A 232 6.85 -5.11 -7.20
N ASN A 233 6.19 -5.23 -6.04
CA ASN A 233 6.70 -4.65 -4.80
C ASN A 233 7.89 -5.48 -4.26
N SER A 234 8.64 -4.93 -3.30
CA SER A 234 9.84 -5.58 -2.74
C SER A 234 9.58 -6.98 -2.21
N ASN A 235 8.41 -7.22 -1.61
CA ASN A 235 8.05 -8.50 -0.98
C ASN A 235 7.76 -9.60 -2.01
N HIS A 236 7.55 -9.24 -3.27
CA HIS A 236 7.21 -10.18 -4.34
C HIS A 236 8.14 -10.09 -5.56
N ALA A 237 8.96 -9.05 -5.65
CA ALA A 237 9.86 -8.83 -6.78
C ALA A 237 10.81 -10.03 -6.98
N VAL A 238 10.92 -10.48 -8.22
CA VAL A 238 11.85 -11.51 -8.66
C VAL A 238 12.83 -10.88 -9.65
N SER A 239 14.06 -11.31 -9.64
CA SER A 239 15.05 -10.87 -10.63
C SER A 239 15.95 -12.02 -11.08
N SER A 240 16.55 -11.85 -12.24
CA SER A 240 17.63 -12.70 -12.70
C SER A 240 18.96 -12.13 -12.21
N LEU A 241 19.84 -12.99 -11.71
CA LEU A 241 21.22 -12.64 -11.40
C LEU A 241 22.14 -13.28 -12.43
N PRO A 242 23.26 -12.62 -12.78
CA PRO A 242 24.35 -13.31 -13.45
C PRO A 242 24.77 -14.50 -12.56
N LYS A 243 25.09 -15.62 -13.19
CA LYS A 243 25.79 -16.70 -12.46
C LYS A 243 26.99 -16.09 -11.77
N ALA A 244 27.29 -16.55 -10.53
CA ALA A 244 28.45 -16.05 -9.81
C ALA A 244 29.65 -16.09 -10.74
N ILE A 245 30.17 -14.93 -11.10
CA ILE A 245 31.40 -14.86 -11.90
C ILE A 245 32.51 -15.30 -10.98
N VAL A 246 32.83 -16.57 -11.06
CA VAL A 246 34.15 -17.01 -10.66
C VAL A 246 35.09 -16.47 -11.74
N ASP A 247 35.97 -15.56 -11.38
CA ASP A 247 36.90 -14.90 -12.30
C ASP A 247 37.95 -15.85 -12.93
N GLY A 248 37.59 -17.14 -13.07
CA GLY A 248 38.42 -18.23 -13.57
C GLY A 248 39.53 -18.65 -12.62
N LYS A 249 39.55 -18.15 -11.39
CA LYS A 249 40.51 -18.56 -10.36
C LYS A 249 39.91 -19.69 -9.54
N ASP A 250 40.66 -20.79 -9.42
CA ASP A 250 40.42 -21.79 -8.39
C ASP A 250 40.95 -21.25 -7.05
N TYR A 251 40.08 -20.61 -6.27
CA TYR A 251 40.44 -20.07 -4.95
C TYR A 251 40.80 -21.19 -3.97
N PHE A 252 40.18 -22.36 -4.09
CA PHE A 252 40.44 -23.52 -3.25
C PHE A 252 40.61 -24.78 -4.11
N THR A 253 41.68 -25.54 -3.85
CA THR A 253 41.99 -26.79 -4.57
C THR A 253 41.50 -28.02 -3.83
N GLU A 254 41.05 -27.89 -2.60
CA GLU A 254 40.55 -28.97 -1.74
C GLU A 254 39.55 -28.46 -0.72
N THR A 255 38.61 -29.31 -0.33
CA THR A 255 37.68 -29.04 0.76
C THR A 255 38.36 -29.26 2.10
N LYS A 256 38.49 -28.21 2.91
CA LYS A 256 39.13 -28.30 4.24
C LYS A 256 38.61 -27.26 5.23
N ILE A 257 38.74 -27.60 6.53
CA ILE A 257 38.45 -26.66 7.61
C ILE A 257 39.71 -25.80 7.84
N ILE A 258 39.50 -24.50 7.97
CA ILE A 258 40.56 -23.53 8.28
C ILE A 258 40.17 -22.68 9.49
N ASP A 259 41.17 -22.19 10.19
CA ASP A 259 41.01 -21.21 11.26
C ASP A 259 40.79 -19.82 10.65
N THR A 260 39.74 -19.14 11.10
CA THR A 260 39.35 -17.78 10.66
C THR A 260 39.04 -16.90 11.88
N PRO A 261 40.04 -16.64 12.72
CA PRO A 261 39.86 -15.92 13.98
C PRO A 261 39.35 -14.50 13.73
N GLU A 262 38.44 -14.04 14.60
CA GLU A 262 37.89 -12.68 14.60
C GLU A 262 37.18 -12.26 13.29
N THR A 263 36.68 -13.22 12.49
CA THR A 263 35.95 -12.95 11.23
C THR A 263 34.43 -13.13 11.41
N HIS A 264 33.80 -12.18 12.09
CA HIS A 264 32.37 -12.23 12.43
C HIS A 264 31.46 -11.68 11.33
N SER A 265 32.00 -10.94 10.37
CA SER A 265 31.25 -10.37 9.22
C SER A 265 31.71 -10.94 7.89
N ILE A 266 30.83 -10.82 6.87
CA ILE A 266 31.15 -11.24 5.50
C ILE A 266 32.35 -10.44 4.94
N GLU A 267 32.44 -9.15 5.25
CA GLU A 267 33.51 -8.27 4.81
C GLU A 267 34.85 -8.70 5.41
N GLU A 268 34.90 -9.02 6.72
CA GLU A 268 36.10 -9.52 7.40
C GLU A 268 36.54 -10.85 6.82
N LEU A 269 35.64 -11.80 6.64
CA LEU A 269 35.92 -13.13 6.08
C LEU A 269 36.39 -13.04 4.62
N SER A 270 35.73 -12.24 3.78
CA SER A 270 36.10 -11.98 2.38
C SER A 270 37.49 -11.39 2.29
N LYS A 271 37.81 -10.41 3.15
CA LYS A 271 39.14 -9.80 3.23
C LYS A 271 40.22 -10.76 3.76
N PHE A 272 39.91 -11.53 4.81
CA PHE A 272 40.86 -12.49 5.42
C PHE A 272 41.25 -13.58 4.40
N LEU A 273 40.29 -14.10 3.64
CA LEU A 273 40.53 -15.14 2.63
C LEU A 273 40.93 -14.59 1.27
N ASN A 274 40.84 -13.28 1.07
CA ASN A 274 41.05 -12.61 -0.23
C ASN A 274 40.18 -13.22 -1.37
N ILE A 275 38.88 -13.40 -1.08
CA ILE A 275 37.87 -13.96 -2.00
C ILE A 275 36.69 -13.00 -2.17
N PRO A 276 35.95 -13.05 -3.27
CA PRO A 276 34.71 -12.29 -3.40
C PRO A 276 33.61 -12.86 -2.49
N SER A 277 32.74 -12.00 -1.98
CA SER A 277 31.58 -12.39 -1.15
C SER A 277 30.62 -13.35 -1.87
N THR A 278 30.61 -13.35 -3.20
CA THR A 278 29.83 -14.29 -4.02
C THR A 278 30.23 -15.76 -3.85
N LEU A 279 31.44 -16.01 -3.29
CA LEU A 279 31.90 -17.37 -2.95
C LEU A 279 31.64 -17.76 -1.49
N ILE A 280 30.92 -16.95 -0.73
CA ILE A 280 30.56 -17.27 0.65
C ILE A 280 29.08 -17.65 0.70
N LEU A 281 28.78 -18.79 1.29
CA LEU A 281 27.42 -19.21 1.62
C LEU A 281 27.09 -18.74 3.03
N LYS A 282 26.19 -17.78 3.16
CA LYS A 282 25.73 -17.21 4.42
C LYS A 282 24.56 -18.03 4.97
N SER A 283 24.64 -18.40 6.25
CA SER A 283 23.58 -19.07 7.00
C SER A 283 23.00 -18.11 8.02
N LEU A 284 21.70 -17.86 7.95
CA LEU A 284 20.98 -16.98 8.87
C LEU A 284 19.91 -17.80 9.60
N VAL A 285 19.77 -17.58 10.91
CA VAL A 285 18.75 -18.23 11.72
C VAL A 285 17.57 -17.28 11.90
N TYR A 286 16.39 -17.72 11.49
CA TYR A 286 15.13 -17.02 11.71
C TYR A 286 14.23 -17.82 12.64
N ILE A 287 13.33 -17.13 13.35
CA ILE A 287 12.27 -17.77 14.11
C ILE A 287 10.97 -17.54 13.33
N VAL A 288 10.38 -18.60 12.84
CA VAL A 288 9.10 -18.61 12.12
C VAL A 288 8.08 -19.37 12.96
N ASP A 289 6.98 -18.73 13.35
CA ASP A 289 5.94 -19.34 14.22
C ASP A 289 6.55 -20.01 15.47
N LYS A 290 7.53 -19.33 16.09
CA LYS A 290 8.28 -19.80 17.29
C LYS A 290 9.22 -20.99 17.04
N LYS A 291 9.48 -21.38 15.80
CA LYS A 291 10.40 -22.47 15.44
C LYS A 291 11.61 -21.91 14.69
N PRO A 292 12.82 -22.45 14.94
CA PRO A 292 14.01 -22.05 14.20
C PRO A 292 13.97 -22.56 12.75
N VAL A 293 14.45 -21.72 11.83
CA VAL A 293 14.63 -22.01 10.40
C VAL A 293 15.98 -21.47 9.98
N ILE A 294 16.73 -22.22 9.21
CA ILE A 294 18.00 -21.77 8.63
C ILE A 294 17.76 -21.34 7.19
N ALA A 295 18.05 -20.08 6.90
CA ALA A 295 18.08 -19.54 5.55
C ALA A 295 19.51 -19.57 5.00
N LEU A 296 19.71 -20.21 3.85
CA LEU A 296 20.96 -20.23 3.12
C LEU A 296 20.89 -19.30 1.93
N ILE A 297 21.83 -18.36 1.85
CA ILE A 297 21.86 -17.39 0.77
C ILE A 297 23.30 -17.01 0.40
N ARG A 298 23.54 -16.63 -0.85
CA ARG A 298 24.82 -16.10 -1.28
C ARG A 298 25.13 -14.80 -0.50
N ALA A 299 26.34 -14.66 0.01
CA ALA A 299 26.65 -13.65 1.02
C ALA A 299 26.58 -12.20 0.53
N ASP A 300 26.65 -11.97 -0.79
CA ASP A 300 26.43 -10.65 -1.41
C ASP A 300 24.94 -10.24 -1.47
N LYS A 301 24.02 -11.11 -1.02
CA LYS A 301 22.58 -10.88 -1.03
C LYS A 301 21.98 -10.86 0.37
N ALA A 302 20.83 -10.20 0.52
CA ALA A 302 20.03 -10.17 1.73
C ALA A 302 18.77 -11.04 1.58
N VAL A 303 18.28 -11.56 2.71
CA VAL A 303 16.99 -12.28 2.77
C VAL A 303 15.86 -11.25 2.81
N GLU A 304 14.80 -11.50 2.04
CA GLU A 304 13.51 -10.84 2.17
C GLU A 304 12.63 -11.71 3.08
N GLU A 305 12.28 -11.18 4.26
CA GLU A 305 11.63 -11.95 5.34
C GLU A 305 10.26 -12.48 4.95
N THR A 306 9.45 -11.71 4.19
CA THR A 306 8.12 -12.15 3.73
C THR A 306 8.22 -13.33 2.77
N LYS A 307 9.19 -13.31 1.86
CA LYS A 307 9.43 -14.44 0.95
C LYS A 307 9.87 -15.71 1.71
N LEU A 308 10.77 -15.55 2.68
CA LEU A 308 11.21 -16.68 3.52
C LEU A 308 10.03 -17.22 4.34
N MET A 309 9.24 -16.37 4.97
CA MET A 309 8.04 -16.75 5.73
C MET A 309 7.08 -17.56 4.86
N ASN A 310 6.80 -17.09 3.64
CA ASN A 310 5.93 -17.78 2.67
C ASN A 310 6.53 -19.13 2.22
N ALA A 311 7.84 -19.18 2.01
CA ALA A 311 8.51 -20.41 1.63
C ALA A 311 8.42 -21.49 2.74
N VAL A 312 8.41 -21.08 4.00
CA VAL A 312 8.20 -21.97 5.15
C VAL A 312 6.71 -22.32 5.31
N GLY A 313 5.80 -21.45 4.90
CA GLY A 313 4.36 -21.54 5.16
C GLY A 313 3.99 -21.01 6.54
N GLY A 314 4.76 -20.05 7.07
CA GLY A 314 4.57 -19.41 8.38
C GLY A 314 3.68 -18.18 8.34
N LEU A 315 3.38 -17.65 9.53
CA LEU A 315 2.55 -16.47 9.74
C LEU A 315 3.28 -15.32 10.44
N ASP A 316 4.35 -15.64 11.16
CA ASP A 316 5.18 -14.66 11.90
C ASP A 316 6.66 -15.00 11.69
N ILE A 317 7.48 -13.99 11.41
CA ILE A 317 8.91 -14.16 11.17
C ILE A 317 9.71 -13.05 11.84
N ARG A 318 10.86 -13.41 12.36
CA ARG A 318 11.90 -12.48 12.80
C ARG A 318 13.27 -13.15 12.80
N ILE A 319 14.31 -12.35 12.71
CA ILE A 319 15.65 -12.87 12.91
C ILE A 319 15.82 -13.38 14.35
N ALA A 320 16.54 -14.48 14.53
CA ALA A 320 16.84 -15.01 15.87
C ALA A 320 17.79 -14.10 16.65
N SER A 321 17.55 -13.94 17.93
CA SER A 321 18.47 -13.25 18.84
C SER A 321 19.72 -14.08 19.10
N SER A 322 20.80 -13.44 19.53
CA SER A 322 22.04 -14.14 19.89
C SER A 322 21.84 -15.18 20.99
N ALA A 323 20.90 -14.97 21.91
CA ALA A 323 20.57 -15.91 22.97
C ALA A 323 19.89 -17.18 22.41
N GLU A 324 18.93 -17.00 21.49
CA GLU A 324 18.23 -18.11 20.82
C GLU A 324 19.18 -18.91 19.91
N ILE A 325 20.11 -18.22 19.25
CA ILE A 325 21.17 -18.88 18.48
C ILE A 325 22.08 -19.71 19.39
N ALA A 326 22.51 -19.17 20.53
CA ALA A 326 23.36 -19.89 21.49
C ALA A 326 22.64 -21.13 22.06
N GLU A 327 21.34 -21.03 22.39
CA GLU A 327 20.54 -22.15 22.83
C GLU A 327 20.41 -23.22 21.73
N LEU A 328 20.10 -22.81 20.49
CA LEU A 328 20.01 -23.70 19.34
C LEU A 328 21.33 -24.44 19.08
N MET A 329 22.47 -23.75 19.16
CA MET A 329 23.79 -24.36 18.97
C MET A 329 24.10 -25.36 20.09
N ALA A 330 23.85 -25.02 21.34
CA ALA A 330 24.07 -25.90 22.49
C ALA A 330 23.22 -27.19 22.41
N ASP A 331 21.95 -27.08 22.00
CA ASP A 331 21.05 -28.24 21.83
C ASP A 331 21.57 -29.23 20.78
N HIS A 332 22.35 -28.78 19.80
CA HIS A 332 22.96 -29.59 18.75
C HIS A 332 24.43 -29.97 19.06
N GLY A 333 24.94 -29.60 20.24
CA GLY A 333 26.30 -29.90 20.65
C GLY A 333 27.39 -29.03 20.00
N PHE A 334 27.00 -27.80 19.57
CA PHE A 334 27.90 -26.81 18.97
C PHE A 334 28.11 -25.60 19.88
N ASP A 335 29.13 -24.80 19.57
CA ASP A 335 29.47 -23.58 20.32
C ASP A 335 29.56 -22.32 19.45
N ALA A 336 29.03 -22.38 18.21
CA ALA A 336 29.15 -21.29 17.26
C ALA A 336 28.35 -20.06 17.65
N VAL A 337 28.98 -18.90 17.43
CA VAL A 337 28.34 -17.59 17.47
C VAL A 337 27.94 -17.14 16.06
N PRO A 338 27.09 -16.11 15.91
CA PRO A 338 26.80 -15.51 14.60
C PRO A 338 28.09 -15.21 13.82
N GLY A 339 28.09 -15.55 12.53
CA GLY A 339 29.28 -15.50 11.66
C GLY A 339 29.83 -16.89 11.32
N PHE A 340 29.72 -17.87 12.22
CA PHE A 340 30.29 -19.21 12.05
C PHE A 340 29.25 -20.31 11.91
N ILE A 341 27.98 -19.93 11.82
CA ILE A 341 26.85 -20.86 11.69
C ILE A 341 26.84 -21.48 10.29
N GLY A 342 26.58 -22.78 10.25
CA GLY A 342 26.39 -23.52 9.01
C GLY A 342 25.28 -24.55 9.12
N PRO A 343 24.82 -25.12 7.99
CA PRO A 343 23.74 -26.09 7.98
C PRO A 343 24.16 -27.51 8.40
N LYS A 344 25.48 -27.76 8.49
CA LYS A 344 26.02 -29.09 8.79
C LYS A 344 25.65 -29.53 10.20
N GLY A 345 25.03 -30.73 10.33
CA GLY A 345 24.61 -31.27 11.62
C GLY A 345 23.28 -30.77 12.15
N MET A 346 22.58 -29.88 11.42
CA MET A 346 21.26 -29.35 11.75
C MET A 346 20.15 -30.19 11.09
N THR A 347 20.02 -31.44 11.51
CA THR A 347 19.18 -32.46 10.81
C THR A 347 17.69 -32.31 11.07
N ASP A 348 17.29 -31.66 12.16
CA ASP A 348 15.91 -31.48 12.62
C ASP A 348 15.42 -30.02 12.43
N ILE A 349 16.26 -29.16 11.84
CA ILE A 349 15.92 -27.79 11.50
C ILE A 349 15.54 -27.69 10.03
N GLN A 350 14.44 -26.98 9.74
CA GLN A 350 14.05 -26.71 8.36
C GLN A 350 15.06 -25.78 7.69
N ILE A 351 15.60 -26.21 6.54
CA ILE A 351 16.58 -25.46 5.78
C ILE A 351 15.94 -24.97 4.48
N ILE A 352 15.92 -23.65 4.29
CA ILE A 352 15.48 -23.00 3.05
C ILE A 352 16.69 -22.35 2.39
N ALA A 353 16.96 -22.71 1.16
CA ALA A 353 18.05 -22.10 0.38
C ALA A 353 17.48 -21.23 -0.74
N ASP A 354 18.09 -20.07 -0.94
CA ASP A 354 17.80 -19.25 -2.11
C ASP A 354 18.13 -20.00 -3.40
N GLU A 355 17.37 -19.73 -4.47
CA GLU A 355 17.57 -20.35 -5.78
C GLU A 355 19.01 -20.20 -6.30
N THR A 356 19.70 -19.10 -5.96
CA THR A 356 21.09 -18.83 -6.36
C THR A 356 22.09 -19.79 -5.75
N VAL A 357 21.74 -20.46 -4.65
CA VAL A 357 22.61 -21.42 -3.96
C VAL A 357 22.80 -22.71 -4.77
N LYS A 358 21.85 -23.06 -5.64
CA LYS A 358 21.93 -24.25 -6.51
C LYS A 358 23.17 -24.27 -7.39
N ASP A 359 23.60 -23.10 -7.85
CA ASP A 359 24.71 -22.95 -8.79
C ASP A 359 26.05 -22.66 -8.08
N MET A 360 26.06 -22.55 -6.74
CA MET A 360 27.29 -22.29 -5.98
C MET A 360 28.17 -23.55 -5.92
N GLN A 361 29.44 -23.36 -6.18
CA GLN A 361 30.49 -24.38 -6.12
C GLN A 361 31.73 -23.80 -5.48
N ASN A 362 32.54 -24.66 -4.84
CA ASN A 362 33.83 -24.29 -4.28
C ASN A 362 33.75 -23.09 -3.30
N PHE A 363 32.68 -23.06 -2.49
CA PHE A 363 32.36 -21.92 -1.62
C PHE A 363 32.92 -22.07 -0.19
N VAL A 364 32.80 -21.00 0.58
CA VAL A 364 33.13 -20.95 2.02
C VAL A 364 31.82 -20.93 2.83
N VAL A 365 31.77 -21.68 3.93
CA VAL A 365 30.59 -21.75 4.80
C VAL A 365 30.99 -21.99 6.25
N GLY A 366 30.22 -21.50 7.21
CA GLY A 366 30.34 -21.81 8.63
C GLY A 366 30.11 -23.31 8.91
N ILE A 367 30.72 -23.83 9.96
CA ILE A 367 30.66 -25.24 10.35
C ILE A 367 30.18 -25.45 11.79
N ASN A 368 29.54 -24.46 12.38
CA ASN A 368 29.05 -24.47 13.77
C ASN A 368 30.16 -24.58 14.81
N VAL A 369 31.37 -24.11 14.49
CA VAL A 369 32.51 -23.98 15.38
C VAL A 369 33.04 -22.56 15.28
N THR A 370 33.09 -21.87 16.40
CA THR A 370 33.63 -20.50 16.49
C THR A 370 35.04 -20.43 15.93
N ASP A 371 35.36 -19.35 15.19
CA ASP A 371 36.62 -19.09 14.51
C ASP A 371 37.03 -20.14 13.46
N LYS A 372 36.09 -20.89 12.87
CA LYS A 372 36.36 -21.86 11.81
C LYS A 372 35.35 -21.82 10.67
N HIS A 373 35.87 -22.00 9.45
CA HIS A 373 35.05 -22.16 8.24
C HIS A 373 35.52 -23.37 7.43
N LEU A 374 34.58 -23.95 6.68
CA LEU A 374 34.85 -24.91 5.61
C LEU A 374 35.07 -24.15 4.30
N VAL A 375 36.21 -24.31 3.68
CA VAL A 375 36.54 -23.73 2.37
C VAL A 375 36.56 -24.80 1.28
N GLY A 376 36.32 -24.39 0.03
CA GLY A 376 36.26 -25.32 -1.09
C GLY A 376 35.06 -26.27 -1.03
N ALA A 377 34.01 -25.90 -0.33
CA ALA A 377 32.84 -26.73 -0.10
C ALA A 377 31.89 -26.74 -1.30
N ASN A 378 31.18 -27.84 -1.44
CA ASN A 378 30.01 -27.97 -2.32
C ASN A 378 28.82 -28.42 -1.47
N LEU A 379 27.60 -28.31 -1.98
CA LEU A 379 26.40 -28.66 -1.23
C LEU A 379 26.41 -30.11 -0.69
N CYS A 380 27.00 -31.05 -1.44
CA CYS A 380 27.15 -32.44 -1.01
C CYS A 380 28.04 -32.63 0.23
N ASP A 381 28.96 -31.70 0.49
CA ASP A 381 29.90 -31.75 1.63
C ASP A 381 29.24 -31.33 2.95
N LEU A 382 28.06 -30.72 2.86
CA LEU A 382 27.33 -30.20 4.02
C LEU A 382 26.54 -31.26 4.78
N GLY A 383 26.33 -32.42 4.16
CA GLY A 383 25.60 -33.54 4.79
C GLY A 383 24.14 -33.23 5.13
N ILE A 384 23.51 -32.36 4.34
CA ILE A 384 22.10 -31.96 4.50
C ILE A 384 21.24 -33.01 3.78
N SER A 385 20.28 -33.60 4.50
CA SER A 385 19.37 -34.61 3.96
C SER A 385 18.31 -34.04 3.02
N GLU A 386 17.85 -32.83 3.29
CA GLU A 386 16.80 -32.17 2.52
C GLU A 386 17.02 -30.65 2.52
N ILE A 387 17.06 -30.05 1.34
CA ILE A 387 17.09 -28.58 1.14
C ILE A 387 15.87 -28.20 0.32
N LYS A 388 15.04 -27.32 0.86
CA LYS A 388 13.98 -26.68 0.10
C LYS A 388 14.51 -25.42 -0.55
N TYR A 389 14.42 -25.32 -1.88
CA TYR A 389 14.81 -24.14 -2.62
C TYR A 389 13.61 -23.22 -2.88
N ALA A 390 13.82 -21.92 -2.69
CA ALA A 390 12.84 -20.89 -2.97
C ALA A 390 13.55 -19.56 -3.29
N ASP A 391 12.89 -18.65 -4.01
CA ASP A 391 13.35 -17.27 -4.11
C ASP A 391 13.08 -16.58 -2.78
N ILE A 392 14.13 -16.39 -1.98
CA ILE A 392 14.04 -15.75 -0.65
C ILE A 392 14.89 -14.48 -0.55
N ARG A 393 15.50 -14.05 -1.65
CA ARG A 393 16.36 -12.88 -1.63
C ARG A 393 15.61 -11.58 -1.85
N LEU A 394 16.13 -10.52 -1.24
CA LEU A 394 15.77 -9.14 -1.54
C LEU A 394 16.32 -8.78 -2.93
N VAL A 395 15.48 -8.23 -3.79
CA VAL A 395 15.89 -7.69 -5.10
C VAL A 395 16.50 -6.32 -4.92
N GLU A 396 17.54 -6.01 -5.70
CA GLU A 396 18.24 -4.74 -5.68
C GLU A 396 18.12 -4.00 -7.01
N ALA A 397 18.23 -2.68 -6.98
CA ALA A 397 18.24 -1.86 -8.18
C ALA A 397 19.37 -2.27 -9.13
N GLY A 398 19.07 -2.36 -10.43
CA GLY A 398 20.04 -2.75 -11.46
C GLY A 398 20.18 -4.27 -11.66
N GLU A 399 19.51 -5.11 -10.87
CA GLU A 399 19.35 -6.52 -11.18
C GLU A 399 18.46 -6.69 -12.42
N PHE A 400 18.47 -7.88 -13.03
CA PHE A 400 17.83 -8.06 -14.33
C PHE A 400 16.38 -8.53 -14.20
N CYS A 401 15.54 -7.97 -15.08
CA CYS A 401 14.14 -8.37 -15.20
C CYS A 401 14.02 -9.87 -15.53
N PRO A 402 13.18 -10.63 -14.81
CA PRO A 402 13.03 -12.06 -15.04
C PRO A 402 12.38 -12.38 -16.40
N GLU A 403 11.62 -11.43 -16.98
CA GLU A 403 10.91 -11.61 -18.24
C GLU A 403 11.74 -11.27 -19.47
N CYS A 404 12.49 -10.16 -19.44
CA CYS A 404 13.17 -9.65 -20.63
C CYS A 404 14.69 -9.48 -20.49
N GLY A 405 15.25 -9.68 -19.27
CA GLY A 405 16.69 -9.58 -19.02
C GLY A 405 17.26 -8.16 -19.01
N LYS A 406 16.45 -7.10 -19.13
CA LYS A 406 16.91 -5.72 -18.97
C LYS A 406 17.06 -5.36 -17.49
N PRO A 407 17.90 -4.37 -17.13
CA PRO A 407 17.99 -3.89 -15.75
C PRO A 407 16.63 -3.45 -15.20
N LEU A 408 16.35 -3.79 -13.95
CA LEU A 408 15.19 -3.32 -13.21
C LEU A 408 15.44 -1.90 -12.68
N SER A 409 14.44 -1.05 -12.85
CA SER A 409 14.35 0.24 -12.17
C SER A 409 13.63 0.08 -10.84
N VAL A 410 13.97 0.95 -9.87
CA VAL A 410 13.29 1.01 -8.57
C VAL A 410 12.75 2.41 -8.33
N THR A 411 11.57 2.49 -7.73
CA THR A 411 10.94 3.74 -7.29
C THR A 411 10.15 3.48 -6.01
N LYS A 412 9.71 4.55 -5.36
CA LYS A 412 8.79 4.45 -4.23
C LYS A 412 7.34 4.48 -4.71
N GLY A 413 6.46 3.79 -3.98
CA GLY A 413 5.04 3.75 -4.29
C GLY A 413 4.15 3.87 -3.07
N ILE A 414 2.99 4.51 -3.23
CA ILE A 414 1.90 4.55 -2.25
C ILE A 414 0.81 3.61 -2.74
N GLU A 415 0.53 2.55 -1.97
CA GLU A 415 -0.57 1.64 -2.24
C GLU A 415 -1.91 2.33 -2.01
N VAL A 416 -2.74 2.49 -3.05
CA VAL A 416 -4.07 3.09 -2.96
C VAL A 416 -5.20 2.07 -3.10
N GLY A 417 -4.92 0.93 -3.68
CA GLY A 417 -5.86 -0.19 -3.82
C GLY A 417 -5.14 -1.52 -3.97
N ASN A 418 -5.85 -2.60 -3.67
CA ASN A 418 -5.35 -3.95 -3.82
C ASN A 418 -6.47 -4.90 -4.25
N ILE A 419 -6.16 -5.89 -5.08
CA ILE A 419 -7.09 -6.89 -5.61
C ILE A 419 -6.51 -8.30 -5.44
N PHE A 420 -7.38 -9.25 -5.05
CA PHE A 420 -6.96 -10.61 -4.67
C PHE A 420 -7.83 -11.67 -5.33
N LYS A 421 -7.21 -12.78 -5.76
CA LYS A 421 -7.89 -14.04 -6.06
C LYS A 421 -7.86 -14.92 -4.82
N LEU A 422 -8.98 -14.99 -4.10
CA LEU A 422 -9.10 -15.74 -2.85
C LEU A 422 -9.34 -17.24 -3.08
N GLY A 423 -9.90 -17.60 -4.25
CA GLY A 423 -10.33 -18.98 -4.53
C GLY A 423 -11.35 -19.47 -3.51
N THR A 424 -11.08 -20.58 -2.85
CA THR A 424 -11.98 -21.18 -1.85
C THR A 424 -11.54 -20.96 -0.40
N LYS A 425 -10.60 -20.06 -0.16
CA LYS A 425 -9.98 -19.84 1.17
C LYS A 425 -11.00 -19.61 2.29
N TYR A 426 -12.07 -18.85 2.00
CA TYR A 426 -13.13 -18.53 2.96
C TYR A 426 -14.36 -19.42 2.78
N SER A 427 -14.77 -19.64 1.55
CA SER A 427 -15.99 -20.41 1.25
C SER A 427 -15.93 -21.85 1.76
N LYS A 428 -14.76 -22.51 1.65
CA LYS A 428 -14.58 -23.90 2.08
C LYS A 428 -14.65 -24.07 3.60
N PRO A 429 -13.86 -23.39 4.45
CA PRO A 429 -13.93 -23.56 5.90
C PRO A 429 -15.25 -23.06 6.50
N MET A 430 -15.88 -22.02 5.92
CA MET A 430 -17.16 -21.50 6.37
C MET A 430 -18.37 -22.25 5.79
N ASN A 431 -18.16 -23.36 5.09
CA ASN A 431 -19.20 -24.16 4.43
C ASN A 431 -20.17 -23.33 3.56
N ALA A 432 -19.62 -22.34 2.89
CA ALA A 432 -20.36 -21.44 1.99
C ALA A 432 -20.39 -22.05 0.58
N VAL A 433 -21.52 -22.68 0.24
CA VAL A 433 -21.65 -23.53 -0.93
C VAL A 433 -22.91 -23.23 -1.73
N TYR A 434 -22.86 -23.55 -3.03
CA TYR A 434 -23.99 -23.51 -3.96
C TYR A 434 -24.23 -24.90 -4.57
N LEU A 435 -25.39 -25.11 -5.15
CA LEU A 435 -25.74 -26.30 -5.93
C LEU A 435 -25.52 -26.05 -7.42
N ASP A 436 -24.80 -26.96 -8.09
CA ASP A 436 -24.64 -26.95 -9.54
C ASP A 436 -25.90 -27.47 -10.26
N LYS A 437 -25.87 -27.51 -11.59
CA LYS A 437 -26.97 -28.02 -12.42
C LYS A 437 -27.39 -29.47 -12.16
N ASN A 438 -26.51 -30.26 -11.53
CA ASN A 438 -26.74 -31.66 -11.18
C ASN A 438 -27.13 -31.82 -9.70
N GLY A 439 -27.29 -30.72 -8.96
CA GLY A 439 -27.60 -30.76 -7.52
C GLY A 439 -26.39 -31.06 -6.63
N LYS A 440 -25.16 -31.04 -7.17
CA LYS A 440 -23.95 -31.25 -6.40
C LYS A 440 -23.50 -29.95 -5.74
N SER A 441 -23.07 -30.04 -4.48
CA SER A 441 -22.59 -28.90 -3.69
C SER A 441 -21.13 -28.56 -4.01
N HIS A 442 -20.84 -27.26 -4.20
CA HIS A 442 -19.52 -26.72 -4.46
C HIS A 442 -19.29 -25.43 -3.65
N PRO A 443 -18.07 -25.18 -3.13
CA PRO A 443 -17.74 -23.91 -2.53
C PRO A 443 -17.68 -22.81 -3.60
N TYR A 444 -18.00 -21.55 -3.23
CA TYR A 444 -17.81 -20.41 -4.13
C TYR A 444 -16.33 -20.18 -4.41
N ILE A 445 -16.03 -19.72 -5.62
CA ILE A 445 -14.73 -19.16 -5.98
C ILE A 445 -14.81 -17.65 -5.77
N MET A 446 -13.96 -17.12 -4.89
CA MET A 446 -14.07 -15.75 -4.39
C MET A 446 -12.89 -14.88 -4.82
N GLY A 447 -13.17 -13.58 -5.02
CA GLY A 447 -12.18 -12.52 -5.09
C GLY A 447 -12.50 -11.42 -4.09
N CYS A 448 -11.51 -10.61 -3.69
CA CYS A 448 -11.73 -9.39 -2.94
C CYS A 448 -10.91 -8.23 -3.49
N TYR A 449 -11.45 -7.00 -3.35
CA TYR A 449 -10.97 -5.83 -4.06
C TYR A 449 -11.11 -4.59 -3.17
N GLY A 450 -10.00 -4.07 -2.64
CA GLY A 450 -9.97 -2.96 -1.68
C GLY A 450 -9.45 -1.65 -2.27
N ILE A 451 -10.06 -0.52 -1.90
CA ILE A 451 -9.56 0.84 -2.15
C ILE A 451 -9.57 1.62 -0.84
N GLY A 452 -8.43 2.18 -0.46
CA GLY A 452 -8.34 3.09 0.67
C GLY A 452 -8.86 4.48 0.29
N ILE A 453 -10.10 4.82 0.62
CA ILE A 453 -10.72 6.12 0.25
C ILE A 453 -9.94 7.30 0.85
N SER A 454 -9.66 7.25 2.14
CA SER A 454 -8.87 8.29 2.82
C SER A 454 -7.41 8.31 2.35
N ARG A 455 -6.85 7.15 2.02
CA ARG A 455 -5.49 7.03 1.48
C ARG A 455 -5.41 7.58 0.05
N THR A 456 -6.40 7.33 -0.81
CA THR A 456 -6.49 7.91 -2.16
C THR A 456 -6.47 9.44 -2.14
N ALA A 457 -7.23 10.05 -1.23
CA ALA A 457 -7.23 11.51 -1.07
C ALA A 457 -5.86 12.04 -0.57
N ALA A 458 -5.18 11.33 0.34
CA ALA A 458 -3.84 11.70 0.78
C ALA A 458 -2.79 11.53 -0.33
N ALA A 459 -2.88 10.44 -1.11
CA ALA A 459 -2.00 10.20 -2.25
C ALA A 459 -2.16 11.27 -3.34
N ALA A 460 -3.39 11.79 -3.54
CA ALA A 460 -3.62 12.92 -4.44
C ALA A 460 -2.88 14.19 -3.99
N VAL A 461 -2.76 14.42 -2.67
CA VAL A 461 -1.95 15.54 -2.15
C VAL A 461 -0.46 15.28 -2.31
N GLU A 462 0.01 14.03 -2.14
CA GLU A 462 1.42 13.68 -2.39
C GLU A 462 1.82 13.85 -3.87
N ALA A 463 0.88 13.63 -4.79
CA ALA A 463 1.11 13.80 -6.22
C ALA A 463 0.94 15.24 -6.71
N HIS A 464 0.10 16.04 -6.03
CA HIS A 464 -0.35 17.35 -6.51
C HIS A 464 -0.21 18.43 -5.43
N TYR A 465 0.98 19.00 -5.30
CA TYR A 465 1.26 20.11 -4.37
C TYR A 465 2.39 21.01 -4.92
N ASP A 466 2.58 22.15 -4.26
CA ASP A 466 3.77 22.98 -4.37
C ASP A 466 4.10 23.64 -3.01
N GLU A 467 5.06 24.53 -2.97
CA GLU A 467 5.48 25.24 -1.75
C GLU A 467 4.37 26.12 -1.13
N HIS A 468 3.34 26.47 -1.93
CA HIS A 468 2.25 27.32 -1.49
C HIS A 468 1.07 26.53 -0.90
N GLY A 469 0.89 25.28 -1.31
CA GLY A 469 -0.22 24.44 -0.84
C GLY A 469 -0.61 23.31 -1.79
N ILE A 470 -1.84 22.82 -1.61
CA ILE A 470 -2.39 21.71 -2.37
C ILE A 470 -2.81 22.17 -3.76
N LYS A 471 -2.73 21.27 -4.75
CA LYS A 471 -3.23 21.44 -6.12
C LYS A 471 -4.28 20.37 -6.41
N TRP A 472 -5.46 20.47 -5.82
CA TRP A 472 -6.47 19.44 -6.00
C TRP A 472 -6.84 19.22 -7.46
N PRO A 473 -6.87 17.97 -7.95
CA PRO A 473 -7.60 17.62 -9.16
C PRO A 473 -9.05 18.09 -9.05
N ILE A 474 -9.57 18.75 -10.08
CA ILE A 474 -10.90 19.40 -10.02
C ILE A 474 -12.03 18.42 -9.67
N SER A 475 -11.92 17.16 -10.08
CA SER A 475 -12.89 16.09 -9.83
C SER A 475 -13.10 15.80 -8.33
N ILE A 476 -12.06 15.96 -7.50
CA ILE A 476 -12.10 15.68 -6.07
C ILE A 476 -11.91 16.93 -5.20
N ALA A 477 -11.65 18.10 -5.79
CA ALA A 477 -11.48 19.35 -5.05
C ALA A 477 -12.69 19.66 -4.17
N PRO A 478 -12.54 20.15 -2.93
CA PRO A 478 -13.67 20.41 -2.02
C PRO A 478 -14.62 21.47 -2.54
N TYR A 479 -14.11 22.42 -3.30
CA TYR A 479 -14.82 23.41 -4.10
C TYR A 479 -14.03 23.69 -5.37
N HIS A 480 -14.71 23.99 -6.46
CA HIS A 480 -14.08 24.21 -7.77
C HIS A 480 -13.39 25.58 -7.85
N VAL A 481 -14.01 26.60 -7.25
CA VAL A 481 -13.54 27.98 -7.36
C VAL A 481 -13.72 28.77 -6.07
N VAL A 482 -12.79 29.70 -5.81
CA VAL A 482 -12.94 30.75 -4.81
C VAL A 482 -12.98 32.12 -5.50
N ILE A 483 -13.97 32.96 -5.15
CA ILE A 483 -14.06 34.35 -5.56
C ILE A 483 -13.54 35.21 -4.41
N VAL A 484 -12.56 36.06 -4.70
CA VAL A 484 -11.87 36.89 -3.69
C VAL A 484 -12.02 38.37 -4.04
N PRO A 485 -13.00 39.06 -3.46
CA PRO A 485 -13.01 40.53 -3.46
C PRO A 485 -11.83 41.03 -2.61
N VAL A 486 -10.98 41.88 -3.22
CA VAL A 486 -9.78 42.43 -2.57
C VAL A 486 -10.15 43.33 -1.40
N ASN A 487 -11.21 44.14 -1.58
CA ASN A 487 -11.74 45.03 -0.57
C ASN A 487 -13.27 44.86 -0.45
N ILE A 488 -13.72 44.27 0.66
CA ILE A 488 -15.14 44.01 0.92
C ILE A 488 -15.95 45.27 1.21
N GLN A 489 -15.30 46.41 1.49
CA GLN A 489 -15.94 47.72 1.69
C GLN A 489 -16.19 48.44 0.34
N ASP A 490 -15.56 48.01 -0.73
CA ASP A 490 -15.77 48.51 -2.09
C ASP A 490 -17.05 47.88 -2.67
N LYS A 491 -18.07 48.72 -2.87
CA LYS A 491 -19.39 48.29 -3.35
C LYS A 491 -19.32 47.61 -4.71
N LEU A 492 -18.51 48.17 -5.65
CA LEU A 492 -18.41 47.58 -7.00
C LEU A 492 -17.77 46.21 -6.98
N GLN A 493 -16.69 46.02 -6.21
CA GLN A 493 -16.05 44.71 -6.05
C GLN A 493 -17.01 43.68 -5.46
N MET A 494 -17.77 44.08 -4.44
CA MET A 494 -18.73 43.17 -3.79
C MET A 494 -19.92 42.86 -4.68
N GLU A 495 -20.50 43.84 -5.39
CA GLU A 495 -21.63 43.58 -6.33
C GLU A 495 -21.23 42.59 -7.43
N VAL A 496 -20.05 42.76 -8.04
CA VAL A 496 -19.56 41.84 -9.06
C VAL A 496 -19.26 40.47 -8.46
N ALA A 497 -18.59 40.39 -7.32
CA ALA A 497 -18.25 39.12 -6.66
C ALA A 497 -19.50 38.35 -6.24
N GLU A 498 -20.54 38.99 -5.71
CA GLU A 498 -21.80 38.37 -5.32
C GLU A 498 -22.62 37.94 -6.55
N LYS A 499 -22.62 38.72 -7.63
CA LYS A 499 -23.24 38.32 -8.89
C LYS A 499 -22.59 37.06 -9.46
N MET A 500 -21.25 37.07 -9.62
CA MET A 500 -20.53 35.87 -10.11
C MET A 500 -20.76 34.66 -9.20
N TYR A 501 -20.76 34.83 -7.87
CA TYR A 501 -21.05 33.79 -6.91
C TYR A 501 -22.46 33.20 -7.12
N ALA A 502 -23.47 34.05 -7.34
CA ALA A 502 -24.84 33.58 -7.58
C ALA A 502 -24.96 32.84 -8.91
N ASP A 503 -24.37 33.37 -9.98
CA ASP A 503 -24.41 32.78 -11.33
C ASP A 503 -23.73 31.41 -11.36
N LEU A 504 -22.52 31.28 -10.83
CA LEU A 504 -21.79 30.01 -10.72
C LEU A 504 -22.55 29.00 -9.88
N LYS A 505 -23.09 29.41 -8.73
CA LYS A 505 -23.87 28.54 -7.85
C LYS A 505 -25.14 28.02 -8.53
N ASN A 506 -25.85 28.88 -9.26
CA ASN A 506 -27.06 28.50 -10.00
C ASN A 506 -26.76 27.53 -11.15
N ALA A 507 -25.56 27.62 -11.72
CA ALA A 507 -25.07 26.68 -12.74
C ALA A 507 -24.51 25.37 -12.16
N GLY A 508 -24.57 25.16 -10.84
CA GLY A 508 -24.08 23.93 -10.18
C GLY A 508 -22.58 23.91 -9.87
N VAL A 509 -21.87 25.03 -10.10
CA VAL A 509 -20.45 25.14 -9.74
C VAL A 509 -20.32 25.26 -8.22
N GLU A 510 -19.46 24.47 -7.61
CA GLU A 510 -19.16 24.56 -6.19
C GLU A 510 -18.21 25.71 -5.92
N VAL A 511 -18.76 26.83 -5.46
CA VAL A 511 -18.08 28.11 -5.32
C VAL A 511 -18.02 28.58 -3.87
N VAL A 512 -16.89 29.16 -3.49
CA VAL A 512 -16.70 29.91 -2.23
C VAL A 512 -16.53 31.38 -2.53
N LEU A 513 -17.21 32.24 -1.78
CA LEU A 513 -16.97 33.70 -1.76
C LEU A 513 -16.18 34.04 -0.50
N ASP A 514 -14.97 34.60 -0.64
CA ASP A 514 -14.16 35.03 0.50
C ASP A 514 -14.58 36.44 0.97
N ASP A 515 -15.63 36.47 1.76
CA ASP A 515 -16.27 37.65 2.33
C ASP A 515 -15.63 38.10 3.65
N ARG A 516 -14.45 37.59 4.02
CA ARG A 516 -13.74 37.95 5.25
C ARG A 516 -13.15 39.36 5.11
N ASP A 517 -13.16 40.13 6.21
CA ASP A 517 -12.45 41.42 6.30
C ASP A 517 -10.97 41.16 6.63
N GLU A 518 -10.24 40.67 5.62
CA GLU A 518 -8.83 40.28 5.71
C GLU A 518 -8.04 40.91 4.57
N ARG A 519 -6.73 41.08 4.79
CA ARG A 519 -5.83 41.56 3.73
C ARG A 519 -5.80 40.61 2.55
N ALA A 520 -5.78 41.14 1.33
CA ALA A 520 -5.76 40.31 0.11
C ALA A 520 -4.68 39.21 0.11
N GLY A 521 -3.47 39.55 0.61
CA GLY A 521 -2.37 38.58 0.71
C GLY A 521 -2.66 37.41 1.64
N VAL A 522 -3.49 37.59 2.69
CA VAL A 522 -3.94 36.50 3.58
C VAL A 522 -4.93 35.60 2.83
N LYS A 523 -5.94 36.24 2.19
CA LYS A 523 -6.94 35.49 1.39
C LYS A 523 -6.30 34.68 0.27
N PHE A 524 -5.29 35.21 -0.42
CA PHE A 524 -4.58 34.52 -1.49
C PHE A 524 -3.77 33.34 -0.97
N LYS A 525 -3.05 33.51 0.16
CA LYS A 525 -2.28 32.41 0.78
C LYS A 525 -3.19 31.32 1.28
N ASP A 526 -4.33 31.65 1.90
CA ASP A 526 -5.31 30.65 2.32
C ASP A 526 -5.90 29.91 1.11
N ALA A 527 -6.23 30.63 0.04
CA ALA A 527 -6.78 30.05 -1.18
C ALA A 527 -5.79 29.04 -1.84
N ASP A 528 -4.52 29.43 -1.93
CA ASP A 528 -3.48 28.58 -2.50
C ASP A 528 -3.15 27.38 -1.57
N LEU A 529 -3.14 27.59 -0.23
CA LEU A 529 -2.92 26.53 0.75
C LEU A 529 -4.04 25.49 0.76
N ILE A 530 -5.31 25.94 0.73
CA ILE A 530 -6.49 25.07 0.65
C ILE A 530 -6.51 24.33 -0.70
N GLY A 531 -6.04 24.98 -1.77
CA GLY A 531 -5.91 24.33 -3.08
C GLY A 531 -7.18 24.41 -3.92
N PHE A 532 -7.88 25.55 -3.94
CA PHE A 532 -8.97 25.74 -4.90
C PHE A 532 -8.42 25.69 -6.33
N PRO A 533 -8.94 24.85 -7.23
CA PRO A 533 -8.47 24.74 -8.61
C PRO A 533 -8.46 26.08 -9.36
N TYR A 534 -9.46 26.92 -9.07
CA TYR A 534 -9.58 28.25 -9.69
C TYR A 534 -9.80 29.34 -8.64
N ARG A 535 -9.17 30.49 -8.86
CA ARG A 535 -9.39 31.70 -8.08
C ARG A 535 -9.76 32.87 -9.00
N VAL A 536 -10.91 33.50 -8.73
CA VAL A 536 -11.29 34.74 -9.37
C VAL A 536 -11.07 35.88 -8.39
N THR A 537 -10.18 36.83 -8.71
CA THR A 537 -9.89 37.97 -7.90
C THR A 537 -10.61 39.20 -8.45
N VAL A 538 -11.49 39.77 -7.65
CA VAL A 538 -12.17 41.04 -7.96
C VAL A 538 -11.43 42.17 -7.26
N GLY A 539 -10.53 42.82 -8.01
CA GLY A 539 -9.65 43.86 -7.52
C GLY A 539 -9.88 45.23 -8.18
N LYS A 540 -8.83 46.03 -8.23
CA LYS A 540 -8.89 47.39 -8.86
C LYS A 540 -9.20 47.32 -10.35
N THR A 541 -8.82 46.25 -11.05
CA THR A 541 -9.08 46.06 -12.48
C THR A 541 -10.56 46.02 -12.83
N ILE A 542 -11.46 45.89 -11.83
CA ILE A 542 -12.90 45.89 -12.05
C ILE A 542 -13.40 47.26 -12.55
N THR A 543 -12.68 48.37 -12.29
CA THR A 543 -12.99 49.67 -12.87
C THR A 543 -12.79 49.70 -14.39
N GLU A 544 -12.01 48.75 -14.93
CA GLU A 544 -11.80 48.52 -16.36
C GLU A 544 -12.71 47.39 -16.89
N GLY A 545 -13.63 46.87 -16.06
CA GLY A 545 -14.52 45.77 -16.41
C GLY A 545 -13.83 44.40 -16.36
N LEU A 546 -12.66 44.27 -15.71
CA LEU A 546 -11.87 43.03 -15.71
C LEU A 546 -11.69 42.47 -14.31
N VAL A 547 -11.63 41.12 -14.22
CA VAL A 547 -11.22 40.34 -13.06
C VAL A 547 -9.96 39.56 -13.38
N GLU A 548 -9.21 39.14 -12.35
CA GLU A 548 -8.07 38.25 -12.52
C GLU A 548 -8.56 36.79 -12.30
N TYR A 549 -8.37 35.95 -13.31
CA TYR A 549 -8.67 34.52 -13.30
C TYR A 549 -7.36 33.76 -13.16
N LYS A 550 -7.20 33.03 -12.07
CA LYS A 550 -6.00 32.22 -11.79
C LYS A 550 -6.32 30.73 -11.84
N THR A 551 -5.53 29.98 -12.61
CA THR A 551 -5.48 28.51 -12.56
C THR A 551 -4.45 28.08 -11.53
N ARG A 552 -4.86 27.27 -10.54
CA ARG A 552 -3.97 26.83 -9.42
C ARG A 552 -2.88 25.89 -9.91
N GLU A 553 -3.19 25.02 -10.87
CA GLU A 553 -2.26 24.00 -11.40
C GLU A 553 -1.05 24.66 -12.08
N THR A 554 -1.28 25.58 -13.01
CA THR A 554 -0.21 26.24 -13.77
C THR A 554 0.33 27.50 -13.11
N GLY A 555 -0.45 28.10 -12.20
CA GLY A 555 -0.16 29.40 -11.61
C GLY A 555 -0.44 30.58 -12.54
N GLU A 556 -0.93 30.35 -13.77
CA GLU A 556 -1.26 31.37 -14.76
C GLU A 556 -2.38 32.27 -14.28
N ILE A 557 -2.25 33.58 -14.59
CA ILE A 557 -3.24 34.60 -14.26
C ILE A 557 -3.61 35.35 -15.56
N GLU A 558 -4.89 35.33 -15.86
CA GLU A 558 -5.47 36.04 -16.99
C GLU A 558 -6.39 37.17 -16.51
N LYS A 559 -6.49 38.23 -17.30
CA LYS A 559 -7.46 39.30 -17.07
C LYS A 559 -8.58 39.17 -18.08
N VAL A 560 -9.77 38.85 -17.59
CA VAL A 560 -10.96 38.60 -18.41
C VAL A 560 -12.16 39.34 -17.82
N THR A 561 -13.25 39.43 -18.60
CA THR A 561 -14.48 39.98 -18.03
C THR A 561 -15.12 39.01 -17.03
N PRO A 562 -15.91 39.47 -16.05
CA PRO A 562 -16.64 38.62 -15.12
C PRO A 562 -17.50 37.58 -15.83
N GLU A 563 -18.14 37.93 -16.92
CA GLU A 563 -18.98 37.08 -17.75
C GLU A 563 -18.14 35.95 -18.36
N THR A 564 -17.02 36.27 -19.01
CA THR A 564 -16.11 35.29 -19.62
C THR A 564 -15.56 34.33 -18.57
N ALA A 565 -15.13 34.83 -17.40
CA ALA A 565 -14.66 33.96 -16.31
C ALA A 565 -15.76 33.01 -15.82
N THR A 566 -17.00 33.50 -15.71
CA THR A 566 -18.15 32.70 -15.26
C THR A 566 -18.49 31.61 -16.28
N GLU A 567 -18.59 31.94 -17.56
CA GLU A 567 -18.89 31.00 -18.65
C GLU A 567 -17.83 29.91 -18.74
N HIS A 568 -16.54 30.29 -18.68
CA HIS A 568 -15.42 29.33 -18.72
C HIS A 568 -15.44 28.36 -17.56
N LEU A 569 -15.69 28.84 -16.33
CA LEU A 569 -15.80 27.97 -15.14
C LEU A 569 -16.99 27.01 -15.23
N ILE A 570 -18.12 27.44 -15.77
CA ILE A 570 -19.29 26.57 -15.99
C ILE A 570 -18.95 25.47 -16.99
N GLU A 571 -18.34 25.82 -18.12
CA GLU A 571 -17.94 24.86 -19.15
C GLU A 571 -16.97 23.80 -18.61
N ILE A 572 -15.94 24.23 -17.87
CA ILE A 572 -14.96 23.32 -17.24
C ILE A 572 -15.67 22.33 -16.32
N VAL A 573 -16.54 22.81 -15.43
CA VAL A 573 -17.21 21.97 -14.45
C VAL A 573 -18.20 21.00 -15.11
N GLN A 574 -18.90 21.40 -16.17
CA GLN A 574 -19.80 20.52 -16.93
C GLN A 574 -19.04 19.42 -17.69
N ASN A 575 -17.77 19.62 -17.98
CA ASN A 575 -16.91 18.64 -18.66
C ASN A 575 -16.14 17.71 -17.69
N ILE A 576 -16.31 17.84 -16.37
CA ILE A 576 -15.72 16.90 -15.39
C ILE A 576 -16.41 15.53 -15.57
N LYS A 577 -15.64 14.53 -15.92
CA LYS A 577 -16.10 13.15 -16.09
C LYS A 577 -15.77 12.29 -14.88
#